data_47547c3cce0f0e43f68261152dc56f15
#
_entry.id   47547c3cce0f0e43f68261152dc56f15
#
_cell.length_a   1.000
_cell.length_b   1.000
_cell.length_c   1.000
_cell.angle_alpha   90.00
_cell.angle_beta   90.00
_cell.angle_gamma   90.00
#
_symmetry.space_group_name_H-M   'P 1'
#
loop_
_entity.id
_entity.type
_entity.pdbx_description
1 polymer ?
#
loop_
_entity_poly.entity_id
_entity_poly.type
_entity_poly.pdbx_seq_one_letter_code
_entity_poly.pdbx_strand_id
1 'polypeptide(L)'
;MKIKSLGIGICLSLFGTFCLGGCSGSSPQPVSRTVTVFDTVVTITVYDKDSEDVLDACVAKCEDYNARFSRTSEGSEIYELNHANGEPVTLSGDTVDLIQKGVEYSRLADGKFDITIAPLSDLWDFKNNTGTVPDDAAIQEAKRHIGYENVRVDGNTVQLLDPEAAIDLGGIAKGYIADQLKAYLKEQNVSHALINL
;
A
#
# COMPACT_ATOMS: atom_id res chain seq x y z
N MET A 1 22.05 -46.84 -87.94
CA MET A 1 22.48 -46.77 -86.52
C MET A 1 21.62 -45.66 -85.83
N LYS A 2 20.69 -46.05 -84.95
CA LYS A 2 19.65 -45.17 -84.40
C LYS A 2 20.12 -44.60 -83.09
N ILE A 3 20.18 -43.30 -82.96
CA ILE A 3 20.45 -42.58 -81.70
C ILE A 3 19.10 -42.16 -81.11
N LYS A 4 18.80 -42.70 -79.96
CA LYS A 4 17.61 -42.34 -79.19
C LYS A 4 17.88 -41.06 -78.44
N SER A 5 17.02 -40.05 -78.57
CA SER A 5 17.02 -38.83 -77.81
C SER A 5 16.37 -39.09 -76.49
N LEU A 6 17.04 -38.72 -75.38
CA LEU A 6 16.57 -38.80 -74.06
C LEU A 6 15.99 -37.42 -73.67
N GLY A 7 14.68 -37.39 -73.46
CA GLY A 7 14.00 -36.18 -73.02
C GLY A 7 14.22 -35.97 -71.53
N ILE A 8 14.75 -34.80 -71.16
CA ILE A 8 14.90 -34.37 -69.77
C ILE A 8 13.63 -33.60 -69.38
N GLY A 9 12.83 -34.23 -68.51
CA GLY A 9 11.69 -33.57 -67.90
C GLY A 9 12.14 -32.64 -66.75
N ILE A 10 11.88 -31.37 -66.93
CA ILE A 10 12.11 -30.37 -65.84
C ILE A 10 10.90 -30.40 -64.92
N CYS A 11 11.07 -30.98 -63.74
CA CYS A 11 10.15 -30.85 -62.64
C CYS A 11 10.32 -29.47 -62.06
N LEU A 12 9.37 -28.58 -62.33
CA LEU A 12 9.25 -27.27 -61.64
C LEU A 12 8.62 -27.45 -60.27
N SER A 13 9.45 -27.61 -59.24
CA SER A 13 9.01 -27.62 -57.82
C SER A 13 8.66 -26.21 -57.39
N LEU A 14 7.36 -25.88 -57.35
CA LEU A 14 6.85 -24.69 -56.64
C LEU A 14 7.12 -24.84 -55.13
N PHE A 15 8.20 -24.22 -54.67
CA PHE A 15 8.40 -23.99 -53.22
C PHE A 15 7.48 -22.87 -52.81
N GLY A 16 6.31 -23.22 -52.26
CA GLY A 16 5.42 -22.29 -51.59
C GLY A 16 6.10 -21.77 -50.34
N THR A 17 6.56 -20.53 -50.37
CA THR A 17 7.05 -19.80 -49.20
C THR A 17 5.85 -19.50 -48.30
N PHE A 18 5.61 -20.35 -47.31
CA PHE A 18 4.69 -20.06 -46.23
C PHE A 18 5.34 -18.97 -45.35
N CYS A 19 4.99 -17.71 -45.61
CA CYS A 19 5.26 -16.64 -44.65
C CYS A 19 4.49 -16.93 -43.39
N LEU A 20 5.13 -17.54 -42.41
CA LEU A 20 4.69 -17.53 -41.02
C LEU A 20 4.82 -16.09 -40.54
N GLY A 21 3.79 -15.29 -40.78
CA GLY A 21 3.57 -14.01 -40.12
C GLY A 21 3.32 -14.30 -38.64
N GLY A 22 4.39 -14.43 -37.88
CA GLY A 22 4.30 -14.38 -36.43
C GLY A 22 3.72 -13.02 -36.06
N CYS A 23 2.57 -13.01 -35.39
CA CYS A 23 2.07 -11.81 -34.75
C CYS A 23 3.09 -11.38 -33.70
N SER A 24 4.07 -10.55 -34.08
CA SER A 24 4.89 -9.80 -33.14
C SER A 24 4.08 -8.58 -32.65
N GLY A 25 2.94 -8.84 -32.03
CA GLY A 25 2.36 -7.89 -31.12
C GLY A 25 3.29 -7.85 -29.90
N SER A 26 4.22 -6.89 -29.85
CA SER A 26 4.97 -6.64 -28.63
C SER A 26 3.96 -6.26 -27.57
N SER A 27 3.64 -7.20 -26.66
CA SER A 27 2.93 -6.87 -25.43
C SER A 27 3.73 -5.77 -24.74
N PRO A 28 3.08 -4.74 -24.20
CA PRO A 28 3.80 -3.72 -23.48
C PRO A 28 4.60 -4.40 -22.36
N GLN A 29 5.87 -4.03 -22.24
CA GLN A 29 6.66 -4.52 -21.11
C GLN A 29 6.15 -3.84 -19.84
N PRO A 30 5.96 -4.58 -18.75
CA PRO A 30 5.51 -3.99 -17.50
C PRO A 30 6.57 -3.03 -16.95
N VAL A 31 6.11 -1.90 -16.44
CA VAL A 31 6.95 -0.92 -15.73
C VAL A 31 6.67 -1.01 -14.26
N SER A 32 7.72 -0.98 -13.45
CA SER A 32 7.60 -1.04 -11.98
C SER A 32 8.34 0.10 -11.31
N ARG A 33 7.83 0.50 -10.15
CA ARG A 33 8.53 1.36 -9.18
C ARG A 33 8.56 0.67 -7.83
N THR A 34 9.68 0.83 -7.13
CA THR A 34 9.88 0.30 -5.79
C THR A 34 10.32 1.43 -4.87
N VAL A 35 9.70 1.52 -3.70
CA VAL A 35 10.01 2.50 -2.66
C VAL A 35 10.01 1.83 -1.29
N THR A 36 10.86 2.31 -0.37
CA THR A 36 10.87 1.84 1.03
C THR A 36 10.12 2.85 1.89
N VAL A 37 8.92 2.48 2.31
CA VAL A 37 8.02 3.28 3.15
C VAL A 37 7.24 2.35 4.07
N PHE A 38 6.60 2.86 5.11
CA PHE A 38 5.79 2.08 6.07
C PHE A 38 6.56 0.92 6.72
N ASP A 39 7.86 1.09 6.95
CA ASP A 39 8.78 0.06 7.44
C ASP A 39 8.82 -1.23 6.56
N THR A 40 8.50 -1.09 5.26
CA THR A 40 8.49 -2.21 4.29
C THR A 40 8.93 -1.73 2.90
N VAL A 41 9.00 -2.67 1.97
CA VAL A 41 9.26 -2.40 0.55
C VAL A 41 7.94 -2.47 -0.22
N VAL A 42 7.57 -1.36 -0.84
CA VAL A 42 6.39 -1.24 -1.70
C VAL A 42 6.79 -1.35 -3.15
N THR A 43 6.15 -2.20 -3.91
CA THR A 43 6.35 -2.32 -5.36
C THR A 43 5.02 -2.17 -6.09
N ILE A 44 4.99 -1.26 -7.07
CA ILE A 44 3.83 -1.03 -7.93
C ILE A 44 4.25 -1.33 -9.36
N THR A 45 3.52 -2.21 -10.03
CA THR A 45 3.76 -2.62 -11.42
C THR A 45 2.53 -2.30 -12.25
N VAL A 46 2.72 -1.64 -13.40
CA VAL A 46 1.68 -1.38 -14.39
C VAL A 46 2.04 -2.10 -15.68
N TYR A 47 1.06 -2.75 -16.28
CA TYR A 47 1.19 -3.53 -17.49
C TYR A 47 0.68 -2.78 -18.74
N ASP A 48 0.06 -1.62 -18.54
CA ASP A 48 -0.40 -0.75 -19.63
C ASP A 48 0.76 0.12 -20.15
N LYS A 49 0.64 0.66 -21.37
CA LYS A 49 1.66 1.51 -21.97
C LYS A 49 1.69 2.90 -21.33
N ASP A 50 2.83 3.59 -21.45
CA ASP A 50 3.02 4.99 -21.08
C ASP A 50 2.64 5.28 -19.61
N SER A 51 3.09 4.42 -18.69
CA SER A 51 2.66 4.42 -17.27
C SER A 51 3.70 5.02 -16.32
N GLU A 52 4.82 5.55 -16.81
CA GLU A 52 5.92 6.01 -15.92
C GLU A 52 5.49 7.15 -15.02
N ASP A 53 4.87 8.20 -15.56
CA ASP A 53 4.38 9.35 -14.79
C ASP A 53 3.32 8.94 -13.74
N VAL A 54 2.47 7.99 -14.11
CA VAL A 54 1.44 7.44 -13.20
C VAL A 54 2.08 6.67 -12.05
N LEU A 55 3.13 5.89 -12.33
CA LEU A 55 3.88 5.18 -11.29
C LEU A 55 4.64 6.13 -10.38
N ASP A 56 5.27 7.17 -10.93
CA ASP A 56 5.96 8.18 -10.14
C ASP A 56 4.99 8.94 -9.21
N ALA A 57 3.77 9.23 -9.69
CA ALA A 57 2.71 9.79 -8.85
C ALA A 57 2.22 8.81 -7.77
N CYS A 58 2.18 7.50 -8.04
CA CYS A 58 1.87 6.49 -7.03
C CYS A 58 2.95 6.45 -5.92
N VAL A 59 4.23 6.53 -6.29
CA VAL A 59 5.32 6.60 -5.31
C VAL A 59 5.20 7.85 -4.45
N ALA A 60 4.97 9.02 -5.06
CA ALA A 60 4.78 10.27 -4.33
C ALA A 60 3.60 10.20 -3.33
N LYS A 61 2.49 9.53 -3.71
CA LYS A 61 1.36 9.28 -2.79
C LYS A 61 1.77 8.37 -1.62
N CYS A 62 2.56 7.32 -1.87
CA CYS A 62 3.06 6.48 -0.79
C CYS A 62 3.94 7.25 0.19
N GLU A 63 4.83 8.11 -0.31
CA GLU A 63 5.71 8.96 0.50
C GLU A 63 4.90 9.97 1.33
N ASP A 64 3.88 10.59 0.74
CA ASP A 64 2.96 11.51 1.43
C ASP A 64 2.18 10.81 2.55
N TYR A 65 1.61 9.64 2.29
CA TYR A 65 0.94 8.84 3.33
C TYR A 65 1.91 8.40 4.43
N ASN A 66 3.14 8.00 4.07
CA ASN A 66 4.16 7.66 5.06
C ASN A 66 4.51 8.83 5.97
N ALA A 67 4.62 10.03 5.40
CA ALA A 67 4.88 11.25 6.17
C ALA A 67 3.74 11.61 7.12
N ARG A 68 2.48 11.40 6.73
CA ARG A 68 1.30 11.77 7.54
C ARG A 68 0.89 10.72 8.57
N PHE A 69 1.01 9.42 8.23
CA PHE A 69 0.49 8.33 9.06
C PHE A 69 1.50 7.76 10.07
N SER A 70 2.72 8.25 10.06
CA SER A 70 3.75 7.82 11.02
C SER A 70 3.40 8.25 12.44
N ARG A 71 3.38 7.30 13.38
CA ARG A 71 3.20 7.63 14.81
C ARG A 71 4.51 8.00 15.52
N THR A 72 5.66 7.85 14.84
CA THR A 72 6.99 8.06 15.42
C THR A 72 7.79 9.19 14.78
N SER A 73 7.31 9.76 13.66
CA SER A 73 7.98 10.87 12.99
C SER A 73 7.40 12.19 13.46
N GLU A 74 8.18 12.99 14.16
CA GLU A 74 7.79 14.33 14.61
C GLU A 74 7.29 15.17 13.41
N GLY A 75 6.20 15.89 13.59
CA GLY A 75 5.54 16.68 12.55
C GLY A 75 4.58 15.88 11.65
N SER A 76 4.44 14.57 11.82
CA SER A 76 3.38 13.81 11.16
C SER A 76 2.03 13.99 11.87
N GLU A 77 0.93 13.88 11.13
CA GLU A 77 -0.41 14.08 11.69
C GLU A 77 -0.75 13.14 12.84
N ILE A 78 -0.35 11.88 12.75
CA ILE A 78 -0.58 10.90 13.84
C ILE A 78 0.35 11.14 15.02
N TYR A 79 1.59 11.56 14.79
CA TYR A 79 2.49 11.95 15.88
C TYR A 79 1.90 13.13 16.67
N GLU A 80 1.47 14.19 15.97
CA GLU A 80 0.89 15.37 16.60
C GLU A 80 -0.39 15.04 17.38
N LEU A 81 -1.25 14.18 16.82
CA LEU A 81 -2.45 13.72 17.53
C LEU A 81 -2.10 12.95 18.82
N ASN A 82 -1.12 12.04 18.74
CA ASN A 82 -0.69 11.24 19.89
C ASN A 82 0.00 12.06 20.99
N HIS A 83 0.54 13.23 20.65
CA HIS A 83 1.22 14.12 21.61
C HIS A 83 0.38 15.35 22.00
N ALA A 84 -0.88 15.39 21.59
CA ALA A 84 -1.79 16.50 21.89
C ALA A 84 -2.32 16.50 23.34
N ASN A 85 -1.97 15.50 24.16
CA ASN A 85 -2.41 15.40 25.56
C ASN A 85 -3.93 15.56 25.75
N GLY A 86 -4.72 14.97 24.87
CA GLY A 86 -6.17 15.06 24.92
C GLY A 86 -6.78 16.30 24.25
N GLU A 87 -5.96 17.21 23.73
CA GLU A 87 -6.44 18.37 22.98
C GLU A 87 -6.86 17.97 21.55
N PRO A 88 -7.86 18.64 20.97
CA PRO A 88 -8.30 18.35 19.60
C PRO A 88 -7.29 18.83 18.56
N VAL A 89 -7.03 18.01 17.54
CA VAL A 89 -6.10 18.30 16.44
C VAL A 89 -6.84 18.28 15.10
N THR A 90 -6.59 19.25 14.25
CA THR A 90 -7.12 19.26 12.87
C THR A 90 -6.19 18.49 11.95
N LEU A 91 -6.72 17.49 11.27
CA LEU A 91 -6.01 16.57 10.40
C LEU A 91 -6.51 16.67 8.96
N SER A 92 -5.75 16.14 8.02
CA SER A 92 -6.17 16.02 6.62
C SER A 92 -7.34 15.04 6.46
N GLY A 93 -8.14 15.21 5.40
CA GLY A 93 -9.32 14.37 5.17
C GLY A 93 -8.98 12.87 5.05
N ASP A 94 -7.87 12.52 4.40
CA ASP A 94 -7.42 11.12 4.26
C ASP A 94 -7.06 10.50 5.62
N THR A 95 -6.40 11.27 6.50
CA THR A 95 -6.06 10.81 7.85
C THR A 95 -7.31 10.59 8.70
N VAL A 96 -8.25 11.52 8.62
CA VAL A 96 -9.55 11.40 9.31
C VAL A 96 -10.33 10.18 8.80
N ASP A 97 -10.40 9.98 7.49
CA ASP A 97 -11.09 8.82 6.88
C ASP A 97 -10.45 7.50 7.34
N LEU A 98 -9.12 7.44 7.36
CA LEU A 98 -8.41 6.26 7.87
C LEU A 98 -8.67 6.01 9.35
N ILE A 99 -8.68 7.05 10.21
CA ILE A 99 -9.01 6.92 11.63
C ILE A 99 -10.46 6.45 11.80
N GLN A 100 -11.41 7.02 11.08
CA GLN A 100 -12.82 6.59 11.14
C GLN A 100 -13.00 5.12 10.74
N LYS A 101 -12.31 4.67 9.68
CA LYS A 101 -12.28 3.24 9.31
C LYS A 101 -11.65 2.38 10.40
N GLY A 102 -10.58 2.86 11.02
CA GLY A 102 -9.94 2.18 12.16
C GLY A 102 -10.88 2.00 13.34
N VAL A 103 -11.60 3.05 13.73
CA VAL A 103 -12.63 3.00 14.79
C VAL A 103 -13.77 2.04 14.42
N GLU A 104 -14.22 2.07 13.15
CA GLU A 104 -15.25 1.16 12.66
C GLU A 104 -14.81 -0.31 12.77
N TYR A 105 -13.59 -0.63 12.32
CA TYR A 105 -13.06 -2.00 12.43
C TYR A 105 -12.79 -2.41 13.87
N SER A 106 -12.36 -1.48 14.74
CA SER A 106 -12.21 -1.76 16.17
C SER A 106 -13.55 -2.14 16.80
N ARG A 107 -14.61 -1.43 16.47
CA ARG A 107 -15.98 -1.72 16.90
C ARG A 107 -16.49 -3.05 16.34
N LEU A 108 -16.27 -3.34 15.05
CA LEU A 108 -16.67 -4.60 14.42
C LEU A 108 -15.94 -5.81 15.01
N ALA A 109 -14.70 -5.62 15.45
CA ALA A 109 -13.87 -6.64 16.09
C ALA A 109 -14.15 -6.79 17.61
N ASP A 110 -15.09 -6.02 18.16
CA ASP A 110 -15.39 -6.02 19.61
C ASP A 110 -14.10 -5.76 20.43
N GLY A 111 -13.30 -4.76 20.01
CA GLY A 111 -12.03 -4.37 20.62
C GLY A 111 -10.87 -5.38 20.48
N LYS A 112 -11.05 -6.48 19.75
CA LYS A 112 -9.96 -7.45 19.49
C LYS A 112 -8.93 -6.94 18.47
N PHE A 113 -9.33 -6.02 17.65
CA PHE A 113 -8.51 -5.09 16.89
C PHE A 113 -8.84 -3.70 17.45
N ASP A 114 -7.85 -2.93 17.81
CA ASP A 114 -8.06 -1.57 18.32
C ASP A 114 -6.92 -0.66 17.85
N ILE A 115 -7.27 0.43 17.16
CA ILE A 115 -6.27 1.39 16.68
C ILE A 115 -5.60 2.18 17.80
N THR A 116 -6.14 2.18 19.02
CA THR A 116 -5.53 2.86 20.17
C THR A 116 -4.51 1.99 20.90
N ILE A 117 -4.00 0.93 20.25
CA ILE A 117 -3.08 -0.06 20.81
C ILE A 117 -1.66 0.49 21.11
N ALA A 118 -1.31 1.69 20.65
CA ALA A 118 0.06 2.20 20.69
C ALA A 118 0.68 2.18 22.11
N PRO A 119 0.01 2.58 23.20
CA PRO A 119 0.60 2.52 24.54
C PRO A 119 1.07 1.12 24.94
N LEU A 120 0.35 0.09 24.51
CA LEU A 120 0.73 -1.29 24.75
C LEU A 120 1.87 -1.74 23.83
N SER A 121 1.81 -1.41 22.52
CA SER A 121 2.84 -1.77 21.54
C SER A 121 4.21 -1.19 21.90
N ASP A 122 4.25 0.00 22.46
CA ASP A 122 5.49 0.70 22.81
C ASP A 122 6.27 -0.01 23.95
N LEU A 123 5.60 -0.75 24.82
CA LEU A 123 6.25 -1.51 25.86
C LEU A 123 7.17 -2.61 25.35
N TRP A 124 6.93 -3.15 24.16
CA TRP A 124 7.76 -4.20 23.56
C TRP A 124 8.96 -3.67 22.78
N ASP A 125 8.99 -2.38 22.46
CA ASP A 125 10.09 -1.72 21.73
C ASP A 125 10.65 -2.57 20.58
N PHE A 126 9.78 -3.00 19.69
CA PHE A 126 10.15 -3.90 18.59
C PHE A 126 11.27 -3.37 17.69
N LYS A 127 11.46 -2.04 17.63
CA LYS A 127 12.53 -1.42 16.82
C LYS A 127 13.92 -1.72 17.36
N ASN A 128 14.10 -1.66 18.67
CA ASN A 128 15.39 -1.90 19.31
C ASN A 128 15.58 -3.38 19.67
N ASN A 129 14.50 -4.17 19.61
CA ASN A 129 14.45 -5.61 19.82
C ASN A 129 15.33 -6.07 21.00
N THR A 130 15.10 -5.49 22.16
CA THR A 130 15.86 -5.79 23.39
C THR A 130 15.61 -7.22 23.91
N GLY A 131 14.56 -7.90 23.38
CA GLY A 131 14.12 -9.20 23.87
C GLY A 131 13.52 -9.17 25.28
N THR A 132 13.26 -7.96 25.80
CA THR A 132 12.69 -7.78 27.14
C THR A 132 11.17 -7.91 27.05
N VAL A 133 10.60 -8.79 27.87
CA VAL A 133 9.15 -8.88 28.04
C VAL A 133 8.76 -7.86 29.13
N PRO A 134 7.81 -6.97 28.85
CA PRO A 134 7.33 -6.02 29.87
C PRO A 134 6.74 -6.75 31.07
N ASP A 135 6.80 -6.12 32.25
CA ASP A 135 6.18 -6.67 33.44
C ASP A 135 4.64 -6.54 33.39
N ASP A 136 3.96 -7.40 34.14
CA ASP A 136 2.49 -7.46 34.14
C ASP A 136 1.85 -6.13 34.59
N ALA A 137 2.47 -5.39 35.49
CA ALA A 137 1.94 -4.11 36.00
C ALA A 137 1.97 -3.06 34.88
N ALA A 138 3.08 -2.96 34.14
CA ALA A 138 3.20 -2.06 32.98
C ALA A 138 2.18 -2.43 31.89
N ILE A 139 2.00 -3.72 31.60
CA ILE A 139 1.00 -4.21 30.63
C ILE A 139 -0.41 -3.80 31.07
N GLN A 140 -0.78 -4.00 32.35
CA GLN A 140 -2.10 -3.65 32.85
C GLN A 140 -2.32 -2.13 32.86
N GLU A 141 -1.29 -1.34 33.12
CA GLU A 141 -1.39 0.11 33.04
C GLU A 141 -1.64 0.57 31.60
N ALA A 142 -0.81 0.16 30.64
CA ALA A 142 -0.98 0.52 29.24
C ALA A 142 -2.36 0.13 28.68
N LYS A 143 -2.90 -1.00 29.12
CA LYS A 143 -4.25 -1.46 28.71
C LYS A 143 -5.38 -0.55 29.17
N ARG A 144 -5.20 0.30 30.18
CA ARG A 144 -6.22 1.25 30.63
C ARG A 144 -6.45 2.38 29.64
N HIS A 145 -5.44 2.68 28.83
CA HIS A 145 -5.44 3.75 27.85
C HIS A 145 -5.84 3.26 26.43
N ILE A 146 -6.26 1.98 26.32
CA ILE A 146 -6.72 1.38 25.06
C ILE A 146 -8.24 1.34 25.09
N GLY A 147 -8.85 1.89 24.04
CA GLY A 147 -10.29 1.87 23.83
C GLY A 147 -10.66 2.82 22.70
N TYR A 148 -11.09 2.26 21.56
CA TYR A 148 -11.50 3.04 20.39
C TYR A 148 -12.63 4.04 20.68
N GLU A 149 -13.39 3.84 21.75
CA GLU A 149 -14.42 4.76 22.25
C GLU A 149 -13.84 6.10 22.70
N ASN A 150 -12.55 6.16 23.02
CA ASN A 150 -11.84 7.39 23.37
C ASN A 150 -11.49 8.25 22.16
N VAL A 151 -11.71 7.77 20.92
CA VAL A 151 -11.45 8.52 19.70
C VAL A 151 -12.70 9.28 19.29
N ARG A 152 -12.66 10.62 19.40
CA ARG A 152 -13.71 11.52 18.95
C ARG A 152 -13.33 12.16 17.64
N VAL A 153 -14.23 12.12 16.66
CA VAL A 153 -14.07 12.77 15.35
C VAL A 153 -15.21 13.76 15.12
N ASP A 154 -14.86 15.01 14.80
CA ASP A 154 -15.82 16.07 14.44
C ASP A 154 -15.30 16.84 13.22
N GLY A 155 -15.87 16.55 12.05
CA GLY A 155 -15.34 17.03 10.77
C GLY A 155 -13.89 16.57 10.58
N ASN A 156 -12.98 17.53 10.38
CA ASN A 156 -11.54 17.24 10.27
C ASN A 156 -10.77 17.30 11.60
N THR A 157 -11.48 17.42 12.71
CA THR A 157 -10.86 17.49 14.03
C THR A 157 -10.98 16.14 14.72
N VAL A 158 -9.86 15.62 15.22
CA VAL A 158 -9.79 14.39 16.00
C VAL A 158 -9.27 14.69 17.39
N GLN A 159 -9.82 14.02 18.38
CA GLN A 159 -9.43 14.15 19.78
C GLN A 159 -9.35 12.77 20.43
N LEU A 160 -8.28 12.50 21.15
CA LEU A 160 -8.16 11.37 22.06
C LEU A 160 -8.65 11.84 23.44
N LEU A 161 -9.77 11.31 23.92
CA LEU A 161 -10.40 11.76 25.17
C LEU A 161 -9.57 11.38 26.41
N ASP A 162 -8.79 10.30 26.30
CA ASP A 162 -7.78 9.93 27.29
C ASP A 162 -6.43 10.55 26.87
N PRO A 163 -5.81 11.41 27.71
CA PRO A 163 -4.53 12.06 27.35
C PRO A 163 -3.35 11.10 27.18
N GLU A 164 -3.44 9.88 27.72
CA GLU A 164 -2.42 8.84 27.58
C GLU A 164 -2.73 7.84 26.47
N ALA A 165 -3.89 7.95 25.81
CA ALA A 165 -4.21 7.16 24.64
C ALA A 165 -3.33 7.58 23.45
N ALA A 166 -2.99 6.63 22.60
CA ALA A 166 -2.26 6.88 21.37
C ALA A 166 -2.68 5.91 20.25
N ILE A 167 -2.74 6.41 19.03
CA ILE A 167 -3.17 5.66 17.84
C ILE A 167 -1.95 5.02 17.14
N ASP A 168 -2.13 3.77 16.73
CA ASP A 168 -1.27 3.05 15.79
C ASP A 168 -2.13 2.55 14.61
N LEU A 169 -1.86 3.05 13.41
CA LEU A 169 -2.59 2.70 12.18
C LEU A 169 -1.92 1.57 11.40
N GLY A 170 -0.81 1.00 11.86
CA GLY A 170 -0.01 -0.01 11.16
C GLY A 170 -0.80 -1.25 10.74
N GLY A 171 -1.83 -1.61 11.51
CA GLY A 171 -2.70 -2.75 11.21
C GLY A 171 -3.72 -2.51 10.08
N ILE A 172 -3.94 -1.26 9.66
CA ILE A 172 -4.97 -0.91 8.66
C ILE A 172 -4.44 -0.03 7.52
N ALA A 173 -3.39 0.77 7.76
CA ALA A 173 -2.91 1.79 6.82
C ALA A 173 -2.52 1.20 5.46
N LYS A 174 -1.83 0.06 5.41
CA LYS A 174 -1.40 -0.54 4.14
C LYS A 174 -2.60 -0.92 3.25
N GLY A 175 -3.64 -1.51 3.83
CA GLY A 175 -4.87 -1.82 3.09
C GLY A 175 -5.57 -0.56 2.56
N TYR A 176 -5.66 0.48 3.38
CA TYR A 176 -6.20 1.78 2.98
C TYR A 176 -5.41 2.40 1.82
N ILE A 177 -4.08 2.43 1.94
CA ILE A 177 -3.20 2.99 0.89
C ILE A 177 -3.34 2.19 -0.42
N ALA A 178 -3.41 0.85 -0.34
CA ALA A 178 -3.66 0.02 -1.52
C ALA A 178 -4.96 0.38 -2.24
N ASP A 179 -6.02 0.65 -1.48
CA ASP A 179 -7.30 1.08 -2.04
C ASP A 179 -7.22 2.48 -2.67
N GLN A 180 -6.51 3.43 -2.05
CA GLN A 180 -6.29 4.78 -2.59
C GLN A 180 -5.46 4.73 -3.89
N LEU A 181 -4.39 3.94 -3.92
CA LEU A 181 -3.58 3.73 -5.14
C LEU A 181 -4.40 3.07 -6.25
N LYS A 182 -5.20 2.08 -5.92
CA LYS A 182 -6.12 1.42 -6.87
C LYS A 182 -7.15 2.41 -7.43
N ALA A 183 -7.73 3.27 -6.61
CA ALA A 183 -8.65 4.31 -7.05
C ALA A 183 -7.95 5.27 -8.02
N TYR A 184 -6.78 5.78 -7.64
CA TYR A 184 -5.98 6.66 -8.48
C TYR A 184 -5.61 6.01 -9.83
N LEU A 185 -5.11 4.77 -9.83
CA LEU A 185 -4.77 4.06 -11.07
C LEU A 185 -5.97 3.92 -12.01
N LYS A 186 -7.16 3.66 -11.46
CA LYS A 186 -8.40 3.61 -12.26
C LYS A 186 -8.76 4.97 -12.85
N GLU A 187 -8.61 6.06 -12.11
CA GLU A 187 -8.81 7.43 -12.59
C GLU A 187 -7.85 7.78 -13.73
N GLN A 188 -6.64 7.22 -13.70
CA GLN A 188 -5.64 7.35 -14.77
C GLN A 188 -5.86 6.36 -15.94
N ASN A 189 -7.01 5.66 -15.98
CA ASN A 189 -7.35 4.66 -16.99
C ASN A 189 -6.39 3.47 -17.06
N VAL A 190 -5.70 3.15 -15.98
CA VAL A 190 -4.88 1.94 -15.88
C VAL A 190 -5.79 0.74 -15.65
N SER A 191 -5.68 -0.26 -16.53
CA SER A 191 -6.52 -1.47 -16.56
C SER A 191 -5.86 -2.65 -15.84
N HIS A 192 -4.52 -2.70 -15.87
CA HIS A 192 -3.76 -3.84 -15.38
C HIS A 192 -2.58 -3.38 -14.52
N ALA A 193 -2.70 -3.57 -13.22
CA ALA A 193 -1.66 -3.22 -12.26
C ALA A 193 -1.56 -4.25 -11.14
N LEU A 194 -0.38 -4.31 -10.51
CA LEU A 194 -0.12 -5.05 -9.28
C LEU A 194 0.44 -4.07 -8.25
N ILE A 195 -0.17 -4.06 -7.06
CA ILE A 195 0.26 -3.28 -5.90
C ILE A 195 0.68 -4.28 -4.81
N ASN A 196 1.92 -4.18 -4.36
CA ASN A 196 2.46 -5.01 -3.28
C ASN A 196 3.01 -4.07 -2.18
N LEU A 197 2.37 -4.11 -0.99
CA LEU A 197 2.71 -3.30 0.20
C LEU A 197 3.10 -4.20 1.38
#